data_13538ea652be3500a20f4b50e006c8b2
#
_entry.id   13538ea652be3500a20f4b50e006c8b2
#
_cell.length_a   1.000
_cell.length_b   1.000
_cell.length_c   1.000
_cell.angle_alpha   90.00
_cell.angle_beta   90.00
_cell.angle_gamma   90.00
#
_symmetry.space_group_name_H-M   'P 1'
#
loop_
_entity.id
_entity.type
_entity.pdbx_description
1 polymer ?
#
loop_
_entity_poly.entity_id
_entity_poly.type
_entity_poly.pdbx_seq_one_letter_code
_entity_poly.pdbx_strand_id
1 'polypeptide(L)'
;MKGIILAGGSGTRLYPLTLVTSKQLLPVYDKPMIYYPLSTLMLAGIKDILVISTPADTPRFKELLGDGSQFGVNLSYKVQPSPDGLAQAFTLGEDFINGEACAMVLGDNIFYGNGFTELLKNAAEDAQKGKATVFGYYVNDPERFGVIGFDENDNVVSIEEKPEQPKSNYAVTGLYFYPAGVSEKAAQVKPSARGEVEITSLNDMYLQDDSLGVQLLGRGYAWLDTGTMQSLVDASNYVKMIEERQGVSVSAPEEIAYVHGWINKDQLLEAAKHYGKSPYGKHLKSVAEGKVRY
;
A
#
# COMPACT_ATOMS: atom_id res chain seq x y z
N MET A 1 -10.23 6.34 -11.09
CA MET A 1 -8.87 6.14 -10.50
C MET A 1 -8.60 4.66 -10.36
N LYS A 2 -7.43 4.22 -10.73
CA LYS A 2 -6.97 2.84 -10.61
C LYS A 2 -6.04 2.67 -9.42
N GLY A 3 -5.91 1.44 -8.92
CA GLY A 3 -4.97 1.10 -7.83
C GLY A 3 -3.99 0.03 -8.27
N ILE A 4 -2.74 0.11 -7.79
CA ILE A 4 -1.73 -0.93 -7.99
C ILE A 4 -1.23 -1.37 -6.62
N ILE A 5 -1.20 -2.68 -6.40
CA ILE A 5 -0.44 -3.30 -5.31
C ILE A 5 0.81 -3.92 -5.92
N LEU A 6 1.98 -3.39 -5.58
CA LEU A 6 3.23 -3.97 -6.04
C LEU A 6 3.71 -5.01 -5.02
N ALA A 7 3.46 -6.26 -5.34
CA ALA A 7 3.74 -7.44 -4.51
C ALA A 7 4.85 -8.31 -5.12
N GLY A 8 5.88 -7.67 -5.66
CA GLY A 8 7.06 -8.31 -6.24
C GLY A 8 8.22 -8.43 -5.24
N GLY A 9 9.37 -8.78 -5.78
CA GLY A 9 10.64 -8.89 -5.06
C GLY A 9 10.94 -10.30 -4.54
N SER A 10 12.23 -10.59 -4.36
CA SER A 10 12.74 -11.93 -4.01
C SER A 10 12.55 -12.30 -2.52
N GLY A 11 12.26 -11.34 -1.65
CA GLY A 11 12.08 -11.58 -0.21
C GLY A 11 13.28 -12.16 0.52
N THR A 12 14.49 -12.08 -0.03
CA THR A 12 15.69 -12.75 0.49
C THR A 12 16.05 -12.38 1.92
N ARG A 13 15.73 -11.15 2.35
CA ARG A 13 15.93 -10.69 3.73
C ARG A 13 15.07 -11.45 4.76
N LEU A 14 14.05 -12.18 4.30
CA LEU A 14 13.16 -13.00 5.12
C LEU A 14 13.40 -14.51 4.94
N TYR A 15 14.54 -14.92 4.35
CA TYR A 15 14.89 -16.33 4.31
C TYR A 15 15.10 -16.88 5.73
N PRO A 16 14.64 -18.12 6.04
CA PRO A 16 14.06 -19.11 5.13
C PRO A 16 12.53 -18.98 4.90
N LEU A 17 11.81 -18.04 5.51
CA LEU A 17 10.34 -17.94 5.45
C LEU A 17 9.82 -17.80 4.00
N THR A 18 10.58 -17.13 3.14
CA THR A 18 10.19 -16.80 1.76
C THR A 18 10.81 -17.72 0.70
N LEU A 19 11.37 -18.88 1.10
CA LEU A 19 11.94 -19.83 0.13
C LEU A 19 10.89 -20.42 -0.82
N VAL A 20 9.65 -20.55 -0.36
CA VAL A 20 8.56 -21.20 -1.11
C VAL A 20 7.30 -20.35 -1.23
N THR A 21 7.35 -19.10 -0.79
CA THR A 21 6.20 -18.19 -0.81
C THR A 21 6.65 -16.74 -0.89
N SER A 22 5.80 -15.89 -1.47
CA SER A 22 5.97 -14.43 -1.41
C SER A 22 5.90 -13.92 0.02
N LYS A 23 6.69 -12.89 0.36
CA LYS A 23 6.58 -12.25 1.68
C LYS A 23 5.20 -11.69 1.96
N GLN A 24 4.51 -11.19 0.94
CA GLN A 24 3.18 -10.59 1.07
C GLN A 24 2.07 -11.63 1.35
N LEU A 25 2.39 -12.92 1.26
CA LEU A 25 1.53 -14.03 1.69
C LEU A 25 1.83 -14.52 3.11
N LEU A 26 2.92 -14.05 3.73
CA LEU A 26 3.20 -14.34 5.13
C LEU A 26 2.14 -13.68 6.03
N PRO A 27 1.82 -14.32 7.17
CA PRO A 27 0.86 -13.76 8.11
C PRO A 27 1.46 -12.54 8.83
N VAL A 28 0.64 -11.50 9.00
CA VAL A 28 0.86 -10.44 9.96
C VAL A 28 -0.31 -10.51 10.93
N TYR A 29 -0.06 -11.06 12.11
CA TYR A 29 -1.01 -11.41 13.16
C TYR A 29 -2.09 -12.39 12.66
N ASP A 30 -3.28 -11.94 12.28
CA ASP A 30 -4.47 -12.75 12.02
C ASP A 30 -4.81 -12.95 10.53
N LYS A 31 -4.10 -12.26 9.62
CA LYS A 31 -4.38 -12.31 8.18
C LYS A 31 -3.11 -12.22 7.32
N PRO A 32 -3.16 -12.61 6.02
CA PRO A 32 -2.05 -12.43 5.11
C PRO A 32 -1.67 -10.96 4.93
N MET A 33 -0.38 -10.66 4.83
CA MET A 33 0.15 -9.30 4.69
C MET A 33 -0.52 -8.50 3.57
N ILE A 34 -0.84 -9.13 2.43
CA ILE A 34 -1.45 -8.47 1.28
C ILE A 34 -2.83 -7.83 1.58
N TYR A 35 -3.52 -8.25 2.65
CA TYR A 35 -4.81 -7.67 3.05
C TYR A 35 -4.68 -6.22 3.51
N TYR A 36 -3.52 -5.84 4.08
CA TYR A 36 -3.27 -4.48 4.55
C TYR A 36 -3.16 -3.46 3.40
N PRO A 37 -2.29 -3.64 2.39
CA PRO A 37 -2.25 -2.73 1.24
C PRO A 37 -3.54 -2.77 0.41
N LEU A 38 -4.21 -3.93 0.29
CA LEU A 38 -5.54 -4.00 -0.32
C LEU A 38 -6.53 -3.08 0.40
N SER A 39 -6.59 -3.18 1.73
CA SER A 39 -7.43 -2.32 2.57
C SER A 39 -7.09 -0.84 2.42
N THR A 40 -5.82 -0.49 2.30
CA THR A 40 -5.37 0.90 2.10
C THR A 40 -5.97 1.49 0.82
N LEU A 41 -5.93 0.77 -0.30
CA LEU A 41 -6.55 1.22 -1.56
C LEU A 41 -8.08 1.26 -1.46
N MET A 42 -8.67 0.30 -0.77
CA MET A 42 -10.13 0.27 -0.55
C MET A 42 -10.60 1.46 0.31
N LEU A 43 -9.86 1.84 1.36
CA LEU A 43 -10.13 3.02 2.18
C LEU A 43 -10.05 4.33 1.37
N ALA A 44 -9.19 4.37 0.34
CA ALA A 44 -9.15 5.48 -0.63
C ALA A 44 -10.35 5.50 -1.60
N GLY A 45 -11.25 4.52 -1.53
CA GLY A 45 -12.40 4.39 -2.42
C GLY A 45 -12.08 3.74 -3.77
N ILE A 46 -10.92 3.10 -3.91
CA ILE A 46 -10.45 2.51 -5.17
C ILE A 46 -10.98 1.07 -5.28
N LYS A 47 -11.69 0.78 -6.39
CA LYS A 47 -12.29 -0.54 -6.65
C LYS A 47 -11.57 -1.35 -7.72
N ASP A 48 -10.99 -0.71 -8.72
CA ASP A 48 -10.23 -1.38 -9.77
C ASP A 48 -8.76 -1.45 -9.34
N ILE A 49 -8.27 -2.65 -9.03
CA ILE A 49 -6.96 -2.85 -8.43
C ILE A 49 -6.17 -3.90 -9.21
N LEU A 50 -4.95 -3.56 -9.59
CA LEU A 50 -4.00 -4.46 -10.23
C LEU A 50 -2.96 -4.95 -9.21
N VAL A 51 -2.86 -6.24 -9.04
CA VAL A 51 -1.78 -6.88 -8.27
C VAL A 51 -0.64 -7.25 -9.23
N ILE A 52 0.52 -6.63 -9.03
CA ILE A 52 1.74 -6.93 -9.81
C ILE A 52 2.65 -7.79 -8.93
N SER A 53 3.02 -8.98 -9.41
CA SER A 53 3.85 -9.91 -8.64
C SER A 53 4.78 -10.73 -9.55
N THR A 54 5.61 -11.57 -8.93
CA THR A 54 6.52 -12.47 -9.64
C THR A 54 5.76 -13.57 -10.43
N PRO A 55 6.39 -14.19 -11.45
CA PRO A 55 5.79 -15.33 -12.14
C PRO A 55 5.39 -16.48 -11.20
N ALA A 56 6.21 -16.74 -10.18
CA ALA A 56 6.00 -17.83 -9.22
C ALA A 56 4.85 -17.57 -8.24
N ASP A 57 4.63 -16.31 -7.85
CA ASP A 57 3.69 -15.96 -6.80
C ASP A 57 2.33 -15.47 -7.32
N THR A 58 2.26 -14.96 -8.56
CA THR A 58 1.00 -14.48 -9.15
C THR A 58 -0.13 -15.52 -9.08
N PRO A 59 0.10 -16.84 -9.33
CA PRO A 59 -0.96 -17.85 -9.17
C PRO A 59 -1.50 -17.95 -7.74
N ARG A 60 -0.63 -17.79 -6.73
CA ARG A 60 -1.01 -17.85 -5.31
C ARG A 60 -1.84 -16.65 -4.88
N PHE A 61 -1.52 -15.46 -5.40
CA PHE A 61 -2.37 -14.28 -5.18
C PHE A 61 -3.74 -14.44 -5.83
N LYS A 62 -3.81 -15.02 -7.03
CA LYS A 62 -5.09 -15.34 -7.67
C LYS A 62 -5.91 -16.37 -6.89
N GLU A 63 -5.27 -17.36 -6.31
CA GLU A 63 -5.93 -18.36 -5.46
C GLU A 63 -6.48 -17.74 -4.18
N LEU A 64 -5.70 -16.86 -3.52
CA LEU A 64 -6.09 -16.22 -2.27
C LEU A 64 -7.18 -15.16 -2.46
N LEU A 65 -7.03 -14.29 -3.46
CA LEU A 65 -7.82 -13.07 -3.61
C LEU A 65 -8.92 -13.17 -4.68
N GLY A 66 -8.89 -14.22 -5.52
CA GLY A 66 -9.86 -14.41 -6.61
C GLY A 66 -9.92 -13.25 -7.58
N ASP A 67 -11.11 -12.90 -8.01
CA ASP A 67 -11.41 -11.72 -8.84
C ASP A 67 -11.74 -10.46 -8.01
N GLY A 68 -11.73 -10.57 -6.67
CA GLY A 68 -12.03 -9.49 -5.75
C GLY A 68 -13.50 -9.29 -5.43
N SER A 69 -14.41 -10.07 -6.03
CA SER A 69 -15.86 -9.91 -5.83
C SER A 69 -16.29 -10.07 -4.37
N GLN A 70 -15.61 -10.93 -3.61
CA GLN A 70 -15.83 -11.10 -2.17
C GLN A 70 -15.52 -9.84 -1.34
N PHE A 71 -14.67 -8.96 -1.87
CA PHE A 71 -14.34 -7.67 -1.27
C PHE A 71 -15.05 -6.49 -1.94
N GLY A 72 -15.97 -6.76 -2.88
CA GLY A 72 -16.67 -5.73 -3.64
C GLY A 72 -15.78 -4.88 -4.55
N VAL A 73 -14.62 -5.38 -4.94
CA VAL A 73 -13.63 -4.77 -5.84
C VAL A 73 -13.39 -5.63 -7.07
N ASN A 74 -12.70 -5.10 -8.08
CA ASN A 74 -12.28 -5.82 -9.28
C ASN A 74 -10.76 -5.99 -9.24
N LEU A 75 -10.29 -7.23 -9.06
CA LEU A 75 -8.86 -7.54 -9.05
C LEU A 75 -8.39 -8.03 -10.42
N SER A 76 -7.31 -7.45 -10.87
CA SER A 76 -6.54 -7.89 -12.04
C SER A 76 -5.14 -8.25 -11.61
N TYR A 77 -4.42 -9.04 -12.43
CA TYR A 77 -3.10 -9.55 -12.07
C TYR A 77 -2.14 -9.40 -13.24
N LYS A 78 -0.94 -8.93 -12.97
CA LYS A 78 0.13 -8.83 -13.97
C LYS A 78 1.44 -9.36 -13.39
N VAL A 79 2.21 -10.02 -14.25
CA VAL A 79 3.52 -10.56 -13.88
C VAL A 79 4.58 -9.48 -14.09
N GLN A 80 5.43 -9.27 -13.09
CA GLN A 80 6.68 -8.54 -13.19
C GLN A 80 7.81 -9.58 -13.41
N PRO A 81 8.41 -9.65 -14.59
CA PRO A 81 9.42 -10.68 -14.90
C PRO A 81 10.71 -10.50 -14.09
N SER A 82 11.11 -9.26 -13.83
CA SER A 82 12.31 -8.88 -13.07
C SER A 82 12.03 -7.64 -12.21
N PRO A 83 12.66 -7.53 -11.01
CA PRO A 83 12.44 -6.40 -10.10
C PRO A 83 13.29 -5.18 -10.51
N ASP A 84 12.98 -4.57 -11.65
CA ASP A 84 13.79 -3.50 -12.24
C ASP A 84 13.48 -2.11 -11.65
N GLY A 85 12.81 -2.05 -10.51
CA GLY A 85 12.48 -0.84 -9.76
C GLY A 85 10.98 -0.61 -9.59
N LEU A 86 10.62 0.28 -8.64
CA LEU A 86 9.21 0.48 -8.26
C LEU A 86 8.42 1.23 -9.35
N ALA A 87 9.03 2.20 -10.04
CA ALA A 87 8.36 2.96 -11.08
C ALA A 87 7.99 2.11 -12.31
N GLN A 88 8.63 0.96 -12.52
CA GLN A 88 8.27 -0.01 -13.56
C GLN A 88 6.80 -0.47 -13.44
N ALA A 89 6.23 -0.45 -12.23
CA ALA A 89 4.84 -0.85 -12.02
C ALA A 89 3.85 -0.05 -12.90
N PHE A 90 4.13 1.22 -13.16
CA PHE A 90 3.26 2.07 -13.98
C PHE A 90 3.37 1.75 -15.47
N THR A 91 4.55 1.43 -15.98
CA THR A 91 4.73 1.00 -17.37
C THR A 91 4.18 -0.41 -17.61
N LEU A 92 4.39 -1.33 -16.65
CA LEU A 92 3.74 -2.63 -16.68
C LEU A 92 2.22 -2.53 -16.60
N GLY A 93 1.70 -1.61 -15.81
CA GLY A 93 0.28 -1.40 -15.59
C GLY A 93 -0.41 -0.49 -16.59
N GLU A 94 0.27 0.01 -17.63
CA GLU A 94 -0.23 1.04 -18.55
C GLU A 94 -1.61 0.73 -19.14
N ASP A 95 -1.79 -0.47 -19.69
CA ASP A 95 -3.10 -0.91 -20.26
C ASP A 95 -4.22 -0.90 -19.21
N PHE A 96 -3.90 -1.25 -17.96
CA PHE A 96 -4.85 -1.26 -16.86
C PHE A 96 -5.16 0.16 -16.37
N ILE A 97 -4.14 1.01 -16.26
CA ILE A 97 -4.27 2.42 -15.85
C ILE A 97 -5.08 3.19 -16.89
N ASN A 98 -4.85 2.92 -18.17
CA ASN A 98 -5.61 3.46 -19.31
C ASN A 98 -5.77 4.99 -19.23
N GLY A 99 -4.68 5.69 -18.92
CA GLY A 99 -4.66 7.15 -18.85
C GLY A 99 -5.37 7.77 -17.64
N GLU A 100 -5.87 6.98 -16.69
CA GLU A 100 -6.49 7.49 -15.46
C GLU A 100 -5.45 7.86 -14.40
N ALA A 101 -5.87 8.62 -13.39
CA ALA A 101 -5.12 8.77 -12.16
C ALA A 101 -4.94 7.40 -11.47
N CYS A 102 -3.78 7.18 -10.84
CA CYS A 102 -3.41 5.90 -10.27
C CYS A 102 -2.79 6.05 -8.88
N ALA A 103 -3.25 5.25 -7.92
CA ALA A 103 -2.56 5.06 -6.65
C ALA A 103 -1.73 3.78 -6.69
N MET A 104 -0.57 3.79 -6.05
CA MET A 104 0.23 2.59 -5.83
C MET A 104 0.58 2.43 -4.36
N VAL A 105 0.47 1.20 -3.86
CA VAL A 105 0.92 0.81 -2.53
C VAL A 105 1.87 -0.38 -2.63
N LEU A 106 2.93 -0.36 -1.83
CA LEU A 106 3.84 -1.50 -1.73
C LEU A 106 3.18 -2.60 -0.91
N GLY A 107 3.27 -3.82 -1.40
CA GLY A 107 2.57 -4.99 -0.85
C GLY A 107 3.01 -5.42 0.56
N ASP A 108 4.08 -4.83 1.08
CA ASP A 108 4.64 -5.07 2.41
C ASP A 108 4.52 -3.89 3.36
N ASN A 109 3.76 -2.87 2.99
CA ASN A 109 3.53 -1.69 3.81
C ASN A 109 2.16 -1.75 4.51
N ILE A 110 2.17 -1.47 5.79
CA ILE A 110 0.98 -1.44 6.65
C ILE A 110 0.83 -0.03 7.18
N PHE A 111 -0.38 0.52 7.06
CA PHE A 111 -0.73 1.84 7.57
C PHE A 111 -1.88 1.73 8.57
N TYR A 112 -1.77 2.47 9.65
CA TYR A 112 -2.85 2.61 10.63
C TYR A 112 -2.79 3.99 11.29
N GLY A 113 -3.95 4.59 11.53
CA GLY A 113 -4.05 5.86 12.24
C GLY A 113 -5.42 6.49 12.11
N ASN A 114 -5.77 7.31 13.11
CA ASN A 114 -7.03 8.04 13.09
C ASN A 114 -7.03 9.11 11.97
N GLY A 115 -8.13 9.20 11.22
CA GLY A 115 -8.24 10.13 10.10
C GLY A 115 -7.50 9.70 8.81
N PHE A 116 -6.91 8.50 8.78
CA PHE A 116 -6.15 8.03 7.62
C PHE A 116 -7.00 7.97 6.34
N THR A 117 -8.25 7.54 6.45
CA THR A 117 -9.19 7.51 5.31
C THR A 117 -9.39 8.88 4.67
N GLU A 118 -9.42 9.95 5.46
CA GLU A 118 -9.57 11.31 4.95
C GLU A 118 -8.31 11.77 4.20
N LEU A 119 -7.11 11.47 4.74
CA LEU A 119 -5.85 11.74 4.05
C LEU A 119 -5.78 11.02 2.69
N LEU A 120 -6.23 9.77 2.62
CA LEU A 120 -6.28 8.99 1.38
C LEU A 120 -7.24 9.61 0.36
N LYS A 121 -8.43 10.06 0.79
CA LYS A 121 -9.42 10.72 -0.08
C LYS A 121 -8.87 12.04 -0.62
N ASN A 122 -8.23 12.84 0.21
CA ASN A 122 -7.59 14.10 -0.20
C ASN A 122 -6.52 13.84 -1.25
N ALA A 123 -5.65 12.84 -1.06
CA ALA A 123 -4.64 12.47 -2.04
C ALA A 123 -5.26 11.97 -3.36
N ALA A 124 -6.36 11.22 -3.30
CA ALA A 124 -7.09 10.80 -4.49
C ALA A 124 -7.72 11.98 -5.25
N GLU A 125 -8.26 12.97 -4.54
CA GLU A 125 -8.78 14.20 -5.15
C GLU A 125 -7.68 15.05 -5.77
N ASP A 126 -6.52 15.18 -5.09
CA ASP A 126 -5.37 15.91 -5.61
C ASP A 126 -4.86 15.27 -6.91
N ALA A 127 -4.80 13.94 -6.96
CA ALA A 127 -4.43 13.21 -8.18
C ALA A 127 -5.41 13.46 -9.34
N GLN A 128 -6.71 13.57 -9.07
CA GLN A 128 -7.70 13.93 -10.10
C GLN A 128 -7.55 15.38 -10.58
N LYS A 129 -6.96 16.26 -9.76
CA LYS A 129 -6.69 17.67 -10.08
C LYS A 129 -5.30 17.88 -10.71
N GLY A 130 -4.58 16.82 -11.02
CA GLY A 130 -3.27 16.89 -11.70
C GLY A 130 -2.06 16.94 -10.74
N LYS A 131 -2.25 16.70 -9.44
CA LYS A 131 -1.18 16.78 -8.45
C LYS A 131 -0.84 15.38 -7.90
N ALA A 132 0.43 15.01 -7.92
CA ALA A 132 0.91 13.80 -7.24
C ALA A 132 0.97 14.02 -5.72
N THR A 133 0.78 12.95 -4.94
CA THR A 133 0.91 12.98 -3.47
C THR A 133 1.73 11.80 -2.99
N VAL A 134 2.72 12.08 -2.14
CA VAL A 134 3.48 11.08 -1.37
C VAL A 134 3.29 11.31 0.13
N PHE A 135 3.54 10.29 0.93
CA PHE A 135 3.37 10.36 2.38
C PHE A 135 4.74 10.27 3.07
N GLY A 136 5.04 11.28 3.90
CA GLY A 136 6.25 11.33 4.70
C GLY A 136 6.01 10.81 6.12
N TYR A 137 6.95 10.01 6.65
CA TYR A 137 6.90 9.49 8.01
C TYR A 137 8.25 9.66 8.69
N TYR A 138 8.23 10.13 9.95
CA TYR A 138 9.46 10.33 10.72
C TYR A 138 10.07 9.01 11.16
N VAL A 139 11.35 8.77 10.82
CA VAL A 139 12.10 7.56 11.15
C VAL A 139 13.44 7.91 11.78
N ASN A 140 14.05 6.95 12.48
CA ASN A 140 15.37 7.13 13.10
C ASN A 140 16.53 6.73 12.16
N ASP A 141 16.25 6.02 11.07
CA ASP A 141 17.19 5.45 10.10
C ASP A 141 16.82 5.86 8.66
N PRO A 142 16.73 7.20 8.37
CA PRO A 142 16.22 7.71 7.10
C PRO A 142 17.06 7.30 5.89
N GLU A 143 18.33 7.01 6.04
CA GLU A 143 19.27 6.59 4.98
C GLU A 143 18.85 5.29 4.27
N ARG A 144 17.89 4.56 4.82
CA ARG A 144 17.36 3.34 4.20
C ARG A 144 16.27 3.58 3.17
N PHE A 145 15.74 4.79 3.10
CA PHE A 145 14.53 5.16 2.36
C PHE A 145 14.78 6.33 1.39
N GLY A 146 13.79 6.64 0.58
CA GLY A 146 13.71 7.95 -0.04
C GLY A 146 13.48 9.00 1.04
N VAL A 147 14.26 10.09 1.06
CA VAL A 147 14.21 11.11 2.11
C VAL A 147 13.72 12.43 1.55
N ILE A 148 12.77 13.05 2.23
CA ILE A 148 12.20 14.35 1.89
C ILE A 148 13.09 15.44 2.50
N GLY A 149 13.57 16.38 1.68
CA GLY A 149 14.26 17.58 2.15
C GLY A 149 13.31 18.77 2.21
N PHE A 150 13.44 19.58 3.26
CA PHE A 150 12.64 20.78 3.49
C PHE A 150 13.51 22.04 3.53
N ASP A 151 12.95 23.17 3.13
CA ASP A 151 13.55 24.49 3.37
C ASP A 151 13.19 25.05 4.76
N GLU A 152 13.64 26.28 5.06
CA GLU A 152 13.38 26.97 6.33
C GLU A 152 11.89 27.31 6.57
N ASN A 153 11.05 27.18 5.54
CA ASN A 153 9.61 27.44 5.59
C ASN A 153 8.77 26.17 5.53
N ASP A 154 9.40 24.99 5.74
CA ASP A 154 8.81 23.64 5.64
C ASP A 154 8.27 23.30 4.24
N ASN A 155 8.76 23.97 3.17
CA ASN A 155 8.46 23.55 1.81
C ASN A 155 9.36 22.40 1.40
N VAL A 156 8.81 21.46 0.64
CA VAL A 156 9.58 20.31 0.08
C VAL A 156 10.47 20.83 -1.06
N VAL A 157 11.76 20.62 -0.94
CA VAL A 157 12.77 21.07 -1.92
C VAL A 157 13.54 19.95 -2.58
N SER A 158 13.53 18.76 -2.00
CA SER A 158 14.18 17.59 -2.60
C SER A 158 13.56 16.28 -2.12
N ILE A 159 13.70 15.23 -2.94
CA ILE A 159 13.51 13.84 -2.52
C ILE A 159 14.73 13.06 -3.01
N GLU A 160 15.45 12.42 -2.09
CA GLU A 160 16.70 11.73 -2.37
C GLU A 160 16.61 10.25 -2.00
N GLU A 161 16.97 9.36 -2.94
CA GLU A 161 16.95 7.91 -2.70
C GLU A 161 18.15 7.47 -1.87
N LYS A 162 17.91 6.96 -0.67
CA LYS A 162 18.92 6.39 0.24
C LYS A 162 20.18 7.25 0.35
N PRO A 163 20.05 8.52 0.72
CA PRO A 163 21.20 9.43 0.79
C PRO A 163 22.16 9.00 1.91
N GLU A 164 23.47 9.12 1.66
CA GLU A 164 24.48 8.89 2.71
C GLU A 164 24.39 9.92 3.84
N GLN A 165 23.93 11.12 3.53
CA GLN A 165 23.71 12.22 4.48
C GLN A 165 22.28 12.74 4.33
N PRO A 166 21.30 12.16 5.03
CA PRO A 166 19.90 12.55 4.94
C PRO A 166 19.68 14.01 5.38
N LYS A 167 18.90 14.77 4.58
CA LYS A 167 18.55 16.16 4.87
C LYS A 167 17.47 16.28 5.95
N SER A 168 16.75 15.22 6.23
CA SER A 168 15.73 15.15 7.27
C SER A 168 15.54 13.71 7.76
N ASN A 169 14.72 13.53 8.78
CA ASN A 169 14.27 12.21 9.24
C ASN A 169 12.93 11.75 8.60
N TYR A 170 12.42 12.47 7.59
CA TYR A 170 11.17 12.10 6.95
C TYR A 170 11.40 11.20 5.74
N ALA A 171 11.09 9.91 5.92
CA ALA A 171 11.10 8.92 4.86
C ALA A 171 9.83 9.00 4.02
N VAL A 172 9.95 8.83 2.70
CA VAL A 172 8.81 8.58 1.82
C VAL A 172 8.32 7.17 2.05
N THR A 173 7.05 7.01 2.40
CA THR A 173 6.44 5.70 2.63
C THR A 173 6.13 5.00 1.29
N GLY A 174 5.76 3.73 1.35
CA GLY A 174 5.38 2.95 0.16
C GLY A 174 3.93 3.17 -0.30
N LEU A 175 3.45 4.42 -0.29
CA LEU A 175 2.11 4.79 -0.73
C LEU A 175 2.18 6.07 -1.57
N TYR A 176 1.65 6.00 -2.79
CA TYR A 176 1.79 7.02 -3.80
C TYR A 176 0.46 7.25 -4.52
N PHE A 177 0.14 8.50 -4.81
CA PHE A 177 -0.99 8.90 -5.66
C PHE A 177 -0.47 9.76 -6.79
N TYR A 178 -0.82 9.41 -8.02
CA TYR A 178 -0.36 10.12 -9.21
C TYR A 178 -1.55 10.50 -10.10
N PRO A 179 -1.47 11.67 -10.76
CA PRO A 179 -2.46 12.08 -11.73
C PRO A 179 -2.41 11.22 -13.01
N ALA A 180 -3.33 11.46 -13.92
CA ALA A 180 -3.30 10.94 -15.27
C ALA A 180 -1.96 11.23 -15.95
N GLY A 181 -1.48 10.28 -16.80
CA GLY A 181 -0.18 10.42 -17.46
C GLY A 181 1.01 9.86 -16.69
N VAL A 182 0.78 9.18 -15.55
CA VAL A 182 1.88 8.61 -14.77
C VAL A 182 2.68 7.55 -15.53
N SER A 183 2.05 6.75 -16.40
CA SER A 183 2.74 5.71 -17.18
C SER A 183 3.74 6.31 -18.16
N GLU A 184 3.34 7.35 -18.86
CA GLU A 184 4.19 8.08 -19.81
C GLU A 184 5.35 8.79 -19.10
N LYS A 185 5.10 9.33 -17.90
CA LYS A 185 6.14 9.97 -17.10
C LYS A 185 7.11 8.92 -16.53
N ALA A 186 6.60 7.79 -16.03
CA ALA A 186 7.42 6.68 -15.55
C ALA A 186 8.31 6.06 -16.64
N ALA A 187 7.83 6.01 -17.89
CA ALA A 187 8.61 5.55 -19.05
C ALA A 187 9.82 6.44 -19.36
N GLN A 188 9.87 7.68 -18.87
CA GLN A 188 10.99 8.62 -19.05
C GLN A 188 12.05 8.47 -17.95
N VAL A 189 11.74 7.77 -16.84
CA VAL A 189 12.69 7.57 -15.74
C VAL A 189 13.83 6.68 -16.22
N LYS A 190 15.06 7.16 -16.09
CA LYS A 190 16.26 6.40 -16.42
C LYS A 190 16.66 5.53 -15.24
N PRO A 191 17.18 4.31 -15.48
CA PRO A 191 17.72 3.48 -14.43
C PRO A 191 18.82 4.22 -13.63
N SER A 192 18.79 4.07 -12.32
CA SER A 192 19.80 4.61 -11.41
C SER A 192 21.14 3.86 -11.55
N ALA A 193 22.17 4.30 -10.80
CA ALA A 193 23.43 3.58 -10.71
C ALA A 193 23.29 2.13 -10.20
N ARG A 194 22.16 1.81 -9.55
CA ARG A 194 21.78 0.45 -9.12
C ARG A 194 21.11 -0.38 -10.22
N GLY A 195 20.84 0.21 -11.37
CA GLY A 195 20.10 -0.41 -12.47
C GLY A 195 18.58 -0.42 -12.29
N GLU A 196 18.04 0.30 -11.29
CA GLU A 196 16.63 0.33 -10.96
C GLU A 196 15.93 1.58 -11.49
N VAL A 197 14.70 1.44 -12.00
CA VAL A 197 13.80 2.54 -12.33
C VAL A 197 13.14 3.03 -11.04
N GLU A 198 13.79 4.03 -10.41
CA GLU A 198 13.47 4.46 -9.05
C GLU A 198 12.17 5.25 -8.99
N ILE A 199 11.36 4.96 -7.97
CA ILE A 199 10.17 5.76 -7.68
C ILE A 199 10.52 7.18 -7.23
N THR A 200 11.65 7.34 -6.56
CA THR A 200 12.20 8.63 -6.13
C THR A 200 12.47 9.54 -7.32
N SER A 201 13.01 9.00 -8.43
CA SER A 201 13.22 9.78 -9.66
C SER A 201 11.89 10.21 -10.29
N LEU A 202 10.86 9.35 -10.25
CA LEU A 202 9.52 9.73 -10.71
C LEU A 202 8.92 10.85 -9.83
N ASN A 203 9.07 10.75 -8.51
CA ASN A 203 8.62 11.79 -7.57
C ASN A 203 9.35 13.11 -7.81
N ASP A 204 10.67 13.09 -8.07
CA ASP A 204 11.46 14.28 -8.37
C ASP A 204 10.96 14.97 -9.64
N MET A 205 10.57 14.21 -10.68
CA MET A 205 9.96 14.81 -11.88
C MET A 205 8.68 15.59 -11.57
N TYR A 206 7.84 15.10 -10.65
CA TYR A 206 6.65 15.82 -10.20
C TYR A 206 7.00 17.03 -9.32
N LEU A 207 8.07 16.92 -8.52
CA LEU A 207 8.58 18.03 -7.71
C LEU A 207 9.10 19.17 -8.60
N GLN A 208 9.87 18.85 -9.63
CA GLN A 208 10.39 19.85 -10.60
C GLN A 208 9.29 20.55 -11.40
N ASP A 209 8.14 19.89 -11.58
CA ASP A 209 6.95 20.45 -12.26
C ASP A 209 6.00 21.18 -11.29
N ASP A 210 6.40 21.45 -10.04
CA ASP A 210 5.57 22.05 -8.98
C ASP A 210 4.23 21.30 -8.75
N SER A 211 4.19 20.00 -9.07
CA SER A 211 2.99 19.16 -9.04
C SER A 211 3.09 18.01 -8.04
N LEU A 212 4.04 18.04 -7.10
CA LEU A 212 4.15 17.08 -6.00
C LEU A 212 3.66 17.67 -4.69
N GLY A 213 2.70 17.00 -4.05
CA GLY A 213 2.31 17.23 -2.66
C GLY A 213 2.94 16.21 -1.72
N VAL A 214 3.25 16.64 -0.51
CA VAL A 214 3.68 15.74 0.57
C VAL A 214 2.70 15.87 1.72
N GLN A 215 2.19 14.73 2.20
CA GLN A 215 1.39 14.64 3.41
C GLN A 215 2.20 13.96 4.51
N LEU A 216 2.40 14.65 5.64
CA LEU A 216 3.14 14.09 6.76
C LEU A 216 2.21 13.28 7.67
N LEU A 217 2.55 12.02 7.87
CA LEU A 217 1.92 11.16 8.86
C LEU A 217 2.51 11.49 10.23
N GLY A 218 1.78 12.27 11.01
CA GLY A 218 2.20 12.76 12.31
C GLY A 218 2.00 11.75 13.44
N ARG A 219 1.96 12.24 14.68
CA ARG A 219 1.75 11.41 15.87
C ARG A 219 0.38 10.71 15.79
N GLY A 220 0.34 9.45 16.18
CA GLY A 220 -0.87 8.62 16.15
C GLY A 220 -1.03 7.81 14.87
N TYR A 221 -0.18 8.02 13.87
CA TYR A 221 -0.06 7.13 12.73
C TYR A 221 1.04 6.10 12.95
N ALA A 222 0.83 4.92 12.39
CA ALA A 222 1.85 3.90 12.24
C ALA A 222 2.04 3.59 10.76
N TRP A 223 3.29 3.60 10.34
CA TRP A 223 3.75 3.02 9.09
C TRP A 223 4.74 1.91 9.42
N LEU A 224 4.45 0.70 8.95
CA LEU A 224 5.25 -0.49 9.24
C LEU A 224 5.73 -1.07 7.90
N ASP A 225 7.03 -0.99 7.68
CA ASP A 225 7.72 -1.68 6.59
C ASP A 225 8.16 -3.07 7.08
N THR A 226 7.54 -4.12 6.54
CA THR A 226 7.76 -5.51 6.97
C THR A 226 8.91 -6.20 6.22
N GLY A 227 9.95 -5.44 5.86
CA GLY A 227 11.04 -5.89 5.01
C GLY A 227 12.11 -6.75 5.69
N THR A 228 12.08 -6.92 7.02
CA THR A 228 13.04 -7.71 7.81
C THR A 228 12.32 -8.64 8.78
N MET A 229 13.01 -9.65 9.33
CA MET A 229 12.45 -10.55 10.35
C MET A 229 11.93 -9.77 11.56
N GLN A 230 12.71 -8.83 12.05
CA GLN A 230 12.35 -8.03 13.22
C GLN A 230 11.12 -7.17 12.92
N SER A 231 11.10 -6.43 11.80
CA SER A 231 9.97 -5.56 11.47
C SER A 231 8.68 -6.36 11.18
N LEU A 232 8.77 -7.60 10.68
CA LEU A 232 7.60 -8.48 10.52
C LEU A 232 7.00 -8.89 11.88
N VAL A 233 7.85 -9.21 12.86
CA VAL A 233 7.40 -9.53 14.23
C VAL A 233 6.82 -8.28 14.90
N ASP A 234 7.48 -7.14 14.76
CA ASP A 234 7.02 -5.88 15.34
C ASP A 234 5.67 -5.45 14.76
N ALA A 235 5.47 -5.61 13.45
CA ALA A 235 4.19 -5.36 12.79
C ALA A 235 3.08 -6.27 13.34
N SER A 236 3.35 -7.57 13.48
CA SER A 236 2.39 -8.53 14.05
C SER A 236 2.02 -8.18 15.48
N ASN A 237 2.99 -7.81 16.32
CA ASN A 237 2.76 -7.39 17.70
C ASN A 237 1.97 -6.08 17.77
N TYR A 238 2.27 -5.11 16.91
CA TYR A 238 1.55 -3.85 16.85
C TYR A 238 0.07 -4.08 16.48
N VAL A 239 -0.20 -4.80 15.40
CA VAL A 239 -1.58 -5.10 14.95
C VAL A 239 -2.33 -5.83 16.05
N LYS A 240 -1.74 -6.88 16.63
CA LYS A 240 -2.32 -7.62 17.76
C LYS A 240 -2.71 -6.69 18.91
N MET A 241 -1.78 -5.82 19.32
CA MET A 241 -2.03 -4.91 20.44
C MET A 241 -3.18 -3.95 20.16
N ILE A 242 -3.25 -3.38 18.96
CA ILE A 242 -4.34 -2.48 18.56
C ILE A 242 -5.67 -3.23 18.56
N GLU A 243 -5.75 -4.36 17.88
CA GLU A 243 -6.99 -5.14 17.79
C GLU A 243 -7.50 -5.62 19.15
N GLU A 244 -6.61 -6.13 20.02
CA GLU A 244 -6.99 -6.57 21.37
C GLU A 244 -7.43 -5.42 22.29
N ARG A 245 -6.85 -4.21 22.13
CA ARG A 245 -7.15 -3.06 22.98
C ARG A 245 -8.36 -2.26 22.52
N GLN A 246 -8.52 -2.11 21.23
CA GLN A 246 -9.61 -1.29 20.66
C GLN A 246 -10.85 -2.12 20.29
N GLY A 247 -10.71 -3.44 20.16
CA GLY A 247 -11.81 -4.32 19.76
C GLY A 247 -12.24 -4.14 18.29
N VAL A 248 -11.33 -3.64 17.45
CA VAL A 248 -11.51 -3.43 16.00
C VAL A 248 -10.55 -4.31 15.23
N SER A 249 -10.78 -4.53 13.94
CA SER A 249 -9.80 -5.18 13.08
C SER A 249 -9.02 -4.12 12.29
N VAL A 250 -7.70 -4.27 12.26
CA VAL A 250 -6.84 -3.44 11.42
C VAL A 250 -6.87 -4.01 10.00
N SER A 251 -7.41 -3.24 9.05
CA SER A 251 -7.40 -3.64 7.63
C SER A 251 -8.18 -4.94 7.35
N ALA A 252 -9.49 -4.91 7.56
CA ALA A 252 -10.40 -5.99 7.17
C ALA A 252 -11.11 -5.62 5.85
N PRO A 253 -10.70 -6.16 4.68
CA PRO A 253 -11.26 -5.77 3.38
C PRO A 253 -12.78 -5.92 3.29
N GLU A 254 -13.35 -7.01 3.82
CA GLU A 254 -14.80 -7.25 3.78
C GLU A 254 -15.59 -6.24 4.62
N GLU A 255 -15.04 -5.84 5.78
CA GLU A 255 -15.62 -4.80 6.60
C GLU A 255 -15.60 -3.45 5.89
N ILE A 256 -14.46 -3.08 5.28
CA ILE A 256 -14.30 -1.85 4.51
C ILE A 256 -15.31 -1.86 3.34
N ALA A 257 -15.43 -2.96 2.61
CA ALA A 257 -16.39 -3.12 1.54
C ALA A 257 -17.84 -2.93 2.02
N TYR A 258 -18.18 -3.48 3.19
CA TYR A 258 -19.50 -3.32 3.79
C TYR A 258 -19.79 -1.88 4.21
N VAL A 259 -18.84 -1.21 4.85
CA VAL A 259 -18.96 0.20 5.28
C VAL A 259 -19.11 1.13 4.07
N HIS A 260 -18.41 0.83 2.97
CA HIS A 260 -18.56 1.57 1.70
C HIS A 260 -19.84 1.20 0.92
N GLY A 261 -20.63 0.22 1.38
CA GLY A 261 -21.82 -0.27 0.66
C GLY A 261 -21.50 -1.03 -0.63
N TRP A 262 -20.27 -1.53 -0.79
CA TRP A 262 -19.86 -2.33 -1.96
C TRP A 262 -20.33 -3.77 -1.86
N ILE A 263 -20.48 -4.29 -0.64
CA ILE A 263 -21.15 -5.53 -0.33
C ILE A 263 -22.29 -5.28 0.66
N ASN A 264 -23.28 -6.16 0.66
CA ASN A 264 -24.39 -6.08 1.59
C ASN A 264 -24.16 -6.94 2.85
N LYS A 265 -25.09 -6.87 3.80
CA LYS A 265 -25.03 -7.62 5.06
C LYS A 265 -24.95 -9.13 4.86
N ASP A 266 -25.70 -9.68 3.90
CA ASP A 266 -25.73 -11.12 3.67
C ASP A 266 -24.39 -11.61 3.12
N GLN A 267 -23.77 -10.84 2.23
CA GLN A 267 -22.42 -11.10 1.71
C GLN A 267 -21.36 -11.05 2.84
N LEU A 268 -21.44 -10.07 3.75
CA LEU A 268 -20.55 -9.98 4.90
C LEU A 268 -20.75 -11.18 5.86
N LEU A 269 -21.99 -11.62 6.08
CA LEU A 269 -22.27 -12.80 6.90
C LEU A 269 -21.76 -14.10 6.25
N GLU A 270 -21.81 -14.20 4.92
CA GLU A 270 -21.26 -15.35 4.18
C GLU A 270 -19.73 -15.37 4.30
N ALA A 271 -19.07 -14.21 4.16
CA ALA A 271 -17.62 -14.09 4.42
C ALA A 271 -17.26 -14.50 5.87
N ALA A 272 -18.01 -14.00 6.85
CA ALA A 272 -17.82 -14.39 8.25
C ALA A 272 -17.93 -15.91 8.46
N LYS A 273 -18.87 -16.56 7.77
CA LYS A 273 -19.10 -18.00 7.81
C LYS A 273 -17.97 -18.79 7.15
N HIS A 274 -17.43 -18.26 6.03
CA HIS A 274 -16.28 -18.83 5.35
C HIS A 274 -15.06 -18.89 6.28
N TYR A 275 -14.78 -17.82 7.04
CA TYR A 275 -13.70 -17.79 8.03
C TYR A 275 -14.01 -18.54 9.34
N GLY A 276 -15.25 -18.96 9.55
CA GLY A 276 -15.66 -19.88 10.60
C GLY A 276 -15.44 -19.35 12.02
N LYS A 277 -14.72 -20.14 12.84
CA LYS A 277 -14.49 -19.83 14.27
C LYS A 277 -13.28 -18.94 14.53
N SER A 278 -12.58 -18.49 13.50
CA SER A 278 -11.41 -17.60 13.63
C SER A 278 -11.80 -16.28 14.31
N PRO A 279 -10.87 -15.58 14.98
CA PRO A 279 -11.12 -14.23 15.47
C PRO A 279 -11.61 -13.28 14.37
N TYR A 280 -11.01 -13.35 13.19
CA TYR A 280 -11.39 -12.57 12.02
C TYR A 280 -12.84 -12.80 11.58
N GLY A 281 -13.27 -14.07 11.42
CA GLY A 281 -14.67 -14.41 11.10
C GLY A 281 -15.67 -13.95 12.16
N LYS A 282 -15.30 -14.04 13.45
CA LYS A 282 -16.13 -13.53 14.56
C LYS A 282 -16.26 -12.00 14.51
N HIS A 283 -15.17 -11.29 14.17
CA HIS A 283 -15.19 -9.85 13.99
C HIS A 283 -16.17 -9.45 12.88
N LEU A 284 -16.04 -10.01 11.67
CA LEU A 284 -16.94 -9.72 10.56
C LEU A 284 -18.42 -9.97 10.90
N LYS A 285 -18.69 -11.05 11.65
CA LYS A 285 -20.05 -11.32 12.15
C LYS A 285 -20.53 -10.21 13.09
N SER A 286 -19.68 -9.75 14.00
CA SER A 286 -20.02 -8.68 14.93
C SER A 286 -20.29 -7.35 14.23
N VAL A 287 -19.53 -7.05 13.17
CA VAL A 287 -19.79 -5.90 12.27
C VAL A 287 -21.16 -6.02 11.60
N ALA A 288 -21.45 -7.17 10.98
CA ALA A 288 -22.73 -7.41 10.31
C ALA A 288 -23.94 -7.33 11.27
N GLU A 289 -23.75 -7.69 12.54
CA GLU A 289 -24.76 -7.59 13.61
C GLU A 289 -24.86 -6.18 14.23
N GLY A 290 -24.05 -5.21 13.78
CA GLY A 290 -24.03 -3.83 14.29
C GLY A 290 -23.49 -3.70 15.72
N LYS A 291 -22.66 -4.65 16.16
CA LYS A 291 -22.06 -4.67 17.50
C LYS A 291 -20.75 -3.89 17.58
N VAL A 292 -20.09 -3.67 16.44
CA VAL A 292 -18.90 -2.82 16.33
C VAL A 292 -19.35 -1.41 15.98
N ARG A 293 -18.87 -0.42 16.73
CA ARG A 293 -19.13 1.02 16.49
C ARG A 293 -17.79 1.74 16.43
N TYR A 294 -17.64 2.63 15.46
CA TYR A 294 -16.45 3.47 15.22
C TYR A 294 -16.71 4.91 15.64
#